data_454e8563a554ff061969471959c5273e
#
_entry.id   454e8563a554ff061969471959c5273e
#
_cell.length_a   1.000
_cell.length_b   1.000
_cell.length_c   1.000
_cell.angle_alpha   90.00
_cell.angle_beta   90.00
_cell.angle_gamma   90.00
#
_symmetry.space_group_name_H-M   'P 1'
#
loop_
_entity.id
_entity.type
_entity.pdbx_description
1 polymer ?
#
loop_
_entity_poly.entity_id
_entity_poly.type
_entity_poly.pdbx_seq_one_letter_code
_entity_poly.pdbx_strand_id
1 'polypeptide(L)'
;MEKLLTQIMTVFKYIEDKDVFQKFYSRMLAKRLVQTSSASDDAETSMISKLKEACGFEYTNKLQRMFQDMQISKDLNSSYKEWQADHLDSDELKAAVDASYHILGTGFWPLNPPTTPFAPPQVIVKTYERFAMFYNHKHQGRKLTWLWQLCKGEIKANYLRMPNTKSSPTFQVSTYQMAILLLFNDSDTVTYEEIAEGTKLAKETLDPSISVFVKAKIVTVSPDNAKPEPGAVYKLNHGFKAKKLKMNLNIGIKSEAKQEVEDTHKTIEEDRKLLMQVSHRISLLLPLMRLNCIPPTLLL
;
A
#
# COMPACT_ATOMS: atom_id res chain seq x y z
N MET A 1 -21.52 -12.56 -11.97
CA MET A 1 -20.07 -12.40 -11.89
C MET A 1 -19.36 -13.32 -12.89
N GLU A 2 -19.58 -14.63 -12.84
CA GLU A 2 -18.88 -15.66 -13.65
C GLU A 2 -18.96 -15.41 -15.17
N LYS A 3 -20.15 -15.08 -15.70
CA LYS A 3 -20.33 -14.72 -17.13
C LYS A 3 -19.43 -13.54 -17.55
N LEU A 4 -19.30 -12.52 -16.69
CA LEU A 4 -18.46 -11.35 -16.97
C LEU A 4 -16.98 -11.74 -17.00
N LEU A 5 -16.51 -12.55 -16.07
CA LEU A 5 -15.14 -13.06 -16.06
C LEU A 5 -14.83 -13.89 -17.32
N THR A 6 -15.76 -14.72 -17.76
CA THR A 6 -15.60 -15.47 -19.00
C THR A 6 -15.50 -14.57 -20.23
N GLN A 7 -16.31 -13.51 -20.30
CA GLN A 7 -16.21 -12.51 -21.38
C GLN A 7 -14.86 -11.76 -21.35
N ILE A 8 -14.39 -11.38 -20.16
CA ILE A 8 -13.06 -10.76 -19.98
C ILE A 8 -11.96 -11.70 -20.49
N MET A 9 -12.04 -12.98 -20.17
CA MET A 9 -11.06 -13.99 -20.65
C MET A 9 -11.12 -14.18 -22.15
N THR A 10 -12.29 -14.03 -22.78
CA THR A 10 -12.40 -14.04 -24.24
C THR A 10 -11.61 -12.88 -24.85
N VAL A 11 -11.78 -11.66 -24.33
CA VAL A 11 -11.01 -10.49 -24.80
C VAL A 11 -9.51 -10.67 -24.51
N PHE A 12 -9.16 -11.20 -23.33
CA PHE A 12 -7.77 -11.45 -22.94
C PHE A 12 -7.01 -12.35 -23.92
N LYS A 13 -7.66 -13.34 -24.54
CA LYS A 13 -7.02 -14.23 -25.52
C LYS A 13 -6.47 -13.47 -26.73
N TYR A 14 -7.08 -12.35 -27.10
CA TYR A 14 -6.68 -11.51 -28.23
C TYR A 14 -5.63 -10.46 -27.87
N ILE A 15 -5.25 -10.32 -26.60
CA ILE A 15 -4.16 -9.43 -26.17
C ILE A 15 -2.83 -10.07 -26.56
N GLU A 16 -2.03 -9.39 -27.37
CA GLU A 16 -0.69 -9.84 -27.76
C GLU A 16 0.30 -9.65 -26.61
N ASP A 17 0.32 -8.47 -26.01
CA ASP A 17 1.21 -8.08 -24.90
C ASP A 17 0.71 -8.62 -23.54
N LYS A 18 0.71 -9.93 -23.34
CA LYS A 18 0.25 -10.56 -22.09
C LYS A 18 1.13 -10.23 -20.88
N ASP A 19 2.42 -9.96 -21.09
CA ASP A 19 3.37 -9.52 -20.08
C ASP A 19 3.00 -8.13 -19.53
N VAL A 20 2.60 -7.20 -20.40
CA VAL A 20 2.09 -5.86 -20.01
C VAL A 20 0.84 -6.01 -19.16
N PHE A 21 -0.12 -6.81 -19.62
CA PHE A 21 -1.34 -7.08 -18.87
C PHE A 21 -1.01 -7.64 -17.47
N GLN A 22 -0.09 -8.63 -17.37
CA GLN A 22 0.30 -9.24 -16.10
C GLN A 22 0.84 -8.19 -15.11
N LYS A 23 1.72 -7.31 -15.54
CA LYS A 23 2.32 -6.27 -14.69
C LYS A 23 1.26 -5.31 -14.15
N PHE A 24 0.39 -4.80 -15.03
CA PHE A 24 -0.70 -3.91 -14.62
C PHE A 24 -1.72 -4.63 -13.72
N TYR A 25 -2.12 -5.84 -14.10
CA TYR A 25 -3.07 -6.62 -13.30
C TYR A 25 -2.52 -6.92 -11.90
N SER A 26 -1.25 -7.36 -11.81
CA SER A 26 -0.57 -7.62 -10.55
C SER A 26 -0.55 -6.37 -9.64
N ARG A 27 -0.22 -5.20 -10.19
CA ARG A 27 -0.22 -3.94 -9.43
C ARG A 27 -1.61 -3.53 -8.96
N MET A 28 -2.61 -3.64 -9.83
CA MET A 28 -4.00 -3.34 -9.49
C MET A 28 -4.55 -4.31 -8.45
N LEU A 29 -4.23 -5.60 -8.58
CA LEU A 29 -4.61 -6.63 -7.60
C LEU A 29 -3.97 -6.33 -6.23
N ALA A 30 -2.67 -6.04 -6.19
CA ALA A 30 -1.97 -5.69 -4.95
C ALA A 30 -2.64 -4.53 -4.23
N LYS A 31 -3.01 -3.46 -4.97
CA LYS A 31 -3.76 -2.33 -4.40
C LYS A 31 -5.12 -2.73 -3.84
N ARG A 32 -5.90 -3.51 -4.60
CA ARG A 32 -7.22 -3.95 -4.13
C ARG A 32 -7.13 -4.80 -2.87
N LEU A 33 -6.16 -5.70 -2.80
CA LEU A 33 -5.94 -6.57 -1.63
C LEU A 33 -5.53 -5.76 -0.40
N VAL A 34 -4.53 -4.89 -0.52
CA VAL A 34 -4.03 -4.07 0.60
C VAL A 34 -5.08 -3.06 1.07
N GLN A 35 -5.84 -2.45 0.15
CA GLN A 35 -6.87 -1.49 0.49
C GLN A 35 -8.20 -2.12 0.93
N THR A 36 -8.30 -3.46 0.90
CA THR A 36 -9.56 -4.20 1.16
C THR A 36 -10.72 -3.66 0.32
N SER A 37 -10.43 -3.26 -0.91
CA SER A 37 -11.39 -2.67 -1.85
C SER A 37 -11.88 -3.68 -2.90
N SER A 38 -11.47 -4.94 -2.79
CA SER A 38 -11.97 -5.99 -3.68
C SER A 38 -13.46 -6.25 -3.41
N ALA A 39 -14.21 -6.42 -4.48
CA ALA A 39 -15.65 -6.69 -4.39
C ALA A 39 -15.94 -8.07 -3.78
N SER A 40 -15.06 -9.05 -3.99
CA SER A 40 -15.17 -10.41 -3.47
C SER A 40 -13.84 -11.16 -3.65
N ASP A 41 -13.38 -11.82 -2.61
CA ASP A 41 -12.21 -12.72 -2.66
C ASP A 41 -12.45 -13.87 -3.65
N ASP A 42 -13.69 -14.36 -3.77
CA ASP A 42 -14.07 -15.42 -4.69
C ASP A 42 -13.95 -14.99 -6.16
N ALA A 43 -14.34 -13.75 -6.47
CA ALA A 43 -14.24 -13.21 -7.82
C ALA A 43 -12.76 -13.06 -8.27
N GLU A 44 -11.90 -12.60 -7.38
CA GLU A 44 -10.46 -12.50 -7.66
C GLU A 44 -9.83 -13.90 -7.80
N THR A 45 -10.20 -14.85 -6.94
CA THR A 45 -9.72 -16.24 -7.02
C THR A 45 -10.17 -16.90 -8.34
N SER A 46 -11.43 -16.69 -8.75
CA SER A 46 -11.95 -17.20 -10.03
C SER A 46 -11.19 -16.59 -11.21
N MET A 47 -10.91 -15.28 -11.18
CA MET A 47 -10.12 -14.63 -12.24
C MET A 47 -8.71 -15.20 -12.35
N ILE A 48 -8.02 -15.41 -11.22
CA ILE A 48 -6.68 -16.00 -11.21
C ILE A 48 -6.70 -17.44 -11.73
N SER A 49 -7.71 -18.22 -11.38
CA SER A 49 -7.87 -19.59 -11.88
C SER A 49 -8.02 -19.62 -13.40
N LYS A 50 -8.84 -18.71 -13.96
CA LYS A 50 -9.01 -18.58 -15.41
C LYS A 50 -7.72 -18.11 -16.12
N LEU A 51 -6.97 -17.18 -15.51
CA LEU A 51 -5.66 -16.77 -16.03
C LEU A 51 -4.65 -17.92 -16.00
N LYS A 52 -4.68 -18.77 -14.95
CA LYS A 52 -3.84 -19.96 -14.84
C LYS A 52 -4.15 -20.98 -15.94
N GLU A 53 -5.42 -21.22 -16.22
CA GLU A 53 -5.84 -22.09 -17.33
C GLU A 53 -5.37 -21.57 -18.70
N ALA A 54 -5.41 -20.25 -18.90
CA ALA A 54 -5.05 -19.64 -20.18
C ALA A 54 -3.54 -19.48 -20.40
N CYS A 55 -2.76 -19.21 -19.35
CA CYS A 55 -1.35 -18.82 -19.45
C CYS A 55 -0.40 -19.68 -18.60
N GLY A 56 -0.92 -20.63 -17.82
CA GLY A 56 -0.14 -21.53 -16.98
C GLY A 56 0.24 -20.95 -15.61
N PHE A 57 0.92 -21.80 -14.84
CA PHE A 57 1.28 -21.52 -13.45
C PHE A 57 2.28 -20.36 -13.29
N GLU A 58 3.31 -20.35 -14.13
CA GLU A 58 4.37 -19.30 -14.06
C GLU A 58 3.80 -17.89 -14.17
N TYR A 59 2.82 -17.71 -15.05
CA TYR A 59 2.14 -16.44 -15.24
C TYR A 59 1.37 -15.98 -13.98
N THR A 60 0.81 -16.90 -13.20
CA THR A 60 -0.08 -16.61 -12.07
C THR A 60 0.55 -16.82 -10.69
N ASN A 61 1.77 -17.35 -10.62
CA ASN A 61 2.43 -17.69 -9.37
C ASN A 61 2.47 -16.48 -8.39
N LYS A 62 2.91 -15.30 -8.85
CA LYS A 62 2.96 -14.10 -8.01
C LYS A 62 1.57 -13.68 -7.51
N LEU A 63 0.55 -13.80 -8.35
CA LEU A 63 -0.84 -13.47 -7.98
C LEU A 63 -1.36 -14.39 -6.88
N GLN A 64 -1.12 -15.70 -7.01
CA GLN A 64 -1.50 -16.69 -6.01
C GLN A 64 -0.78 -16.46 -4.67
N ARG A 65 0.52 -16.11 -4.71
CA ARG A 65 1.30 -15.79 -3.51
C ARG A 65 0.76 -14.57 -2.78
N MET A 66 0.33 -13.53 -3.49
CA MET A 66 -0.32 -12.37 -2.86
C MET A 66 -1.57 -12.77 -2.08
N PHE A 67 -2.40 -13.68 -2.62
CA PHE A 67 -3.57 -14.20 -1.91
C PHE A 67 -3.20 -15.01 -0.66
N GLN A 68 -2.19 -15.87 -0.77
CA GLN A 68 -1.69 -16.65 0.38
C GLN A 68 -1.19 -15.73 1.49
N ASP A 69 -0.44 -14.67 1.16
CA ASP A 69 0.04 -13.69 2.13
C ASP A 69 -1.13 -13.00 2.85
N MET A 70 -2.22 -12.68 2.15
CA MET A 70 -3.42 -12.10 2.77
C MET A 70 -4.09 -13.06 3.76
N GLN A 71 -4.16 -14.35 3.43
CA GLN A 71 -4.71 -15.36 4.34
C GLN A 71 -3.81 -15.54 5.57
N ILE A 72 -2.51 -15.69 5.36
CA ILE A 72 -1.51 -15.77 6.45
C ILE A 72 -1.58 -14.52 7.35
N SER A 73 -1.81 -13.34 6.75
CA SER A 73 -1.96 -12.10 7.50
C SER A 73 -3.21 -12.12 8.40
N LYS A 74 -4.32 -12.68 7.94
CA LYS A 74 -5.55 -12.83 8.75
C LYS A 74 -5.28 -13.70 9.98
N ASP A 75 -4.66 -14.86 9.77
CA ASP A 75 -4.33 -15.81 10.84
C ASP A 75 -3.33 -15.21 11.84
N LEU A 76 -2.36 -14.45 11.33
CA LEU A 76 -1.36 -13.77 12.16
C LEU A 76 -1.98 -12.67 13.02
N ASN A 77 -2.92 -11.89 12.48
CA ASN A 77 -3.65 -10.88 13.25
C ASN A 77 -4.50 -11.52 14.37
N SER A 78 -5.11 -12.67 14.12
CA SER A 78 -5.83 -13.42 15.17
C SER A 78 -4.88 -13.87 16.28
N SER A 79 -3.75 -14.48 15.92
CA SER A 79 -2.71 -14.86 16.89
C SER A 79 -2.13 -13.67 17.66
N TYR A 80 -2.00 -12.50 17.01
CA TYR A 80 -1.54 -11.28 17.67
C TYR A 80 -2.54 -10.75 18.70
N LYS A 81 -3.84 -10.82 18.41
CA LYS A 81 -4.88 -10.43 19.38
C LYS A 81 -4.88 -11.33 20.62
N GLU A 82 -4.71 -12.64 20.43
CA GLU A 82 -4.55 -13.58 21.52
C GLU A 82 -3.29 -13.26 22.36
N TRP A 83 -2.17 -13.05 21.69
CA TRP A 83 -0.92 -12.66 22.34
C TRP A 83 -1.05 -11.34 23.13
N GLN A 84 -1.76 -10.35 22.59
CA GLN A 84 -2.02 -9.10 23.32
C GLN A 84 -2.83 -9.32 24.59
N ALA A 85 -3.85 -10.19 24.54
CA ALA A 85 -4.67 -10.51 25.71
C ALA A 85 -3.87 -11.19 26.82
N ASP A 86 -2.85 -11.98 26.46
CA ASP A 86 -2.00 -12.71 27.41
C ASP A 86 -0.85 -11.86 28.01
N HIS A 87 -0.39 -10.82 27.27
CA HIS A 87 0.84 -10.08 27.62
C HIS A 87 0.60 -8.62 28.00
N LEU A 88 -0.57 -8.05 27.76
CA LEU A 88 -0.92 -6.69 28.12
C LEU A 88 -1.87 -6.70 29.32
N ASP A 89 -1.68 -5.77 30.23
CA ASP A 89 -2.66 -5.55 31.29
C ASP A 89 -3.95 -4.88 30.75
N SER A 90 -5.00 -4.84 31.57
CA SER A 90 -6.31 -4.35 31.13
C SER A 90 -6.30 -2.85 30.77
N ASP A 91 -5.40 -2.05 31.35
CA ASP A 91 -5.31 -0.62 31.06
C ASP A 91 -4.46 -0.36 29.80
N GLU A 92 -3.38 -1.10 29.60
CA GLU A 92 -2.63 -1.11 28.35
C GLU A 92 -3.46 -1.59 27.16
N LEU A 93 -4.30 -2.61 27.36
CA LEU A 93 -5.18 -3.13 26.32
C LEU A 93 -6.25 -2.13 25.93
N LYS A 94 -6.85 -1.39 26.90
CA LYS A 94 -7.80 -0.32 26.63
C LYS A 94 -7.16 0.89 25.92
N ALA A 95 -5.89 1.19 26.21
CA ALA A 95 -5.13 2.27 25.60
C ALA A 95 -4.53 1.87 24.24
N ALA A 96 -4.52 0.58 23.88
CA ALA A 96 -3.99 0.09 22.64
C ALA A 96 -4.83 0.55 21.45
N VAL A 97 -4.16 0.98 20.39
CA VAL A 97 -4.82 1.27 19.12
C VAL A 97 -5.20 -0.05 18.45
N ASP A 98 -6.46 -0.21 18.05
CA ASP A 98 -6.89 -1.35 17.26
C ASP A 98 -6.26 -1.26 15.86
N ALA A 99 -5.36 -2.18 15.56
CA ALA A 99 -4.59 -2.21 14.32
C ALA A 99 -4.58 -3.62 13.73
N SER A 100 -4.64 -3.68 12.40
CA SER A 100 -4.48 -4.90 11.62
C SER A 100 -3.29 -4.77 10.68
N TYR A 101 -2.56 -5.86 10.50
CA TYR A 101 -1.31 -5.89 9.75
C TYR A 101 -1.42 -6.84 8.57
N HIS A 102 -0.97 -6.37 7.40
CA HIS A 102 -0.79 -7.21 6.23
C HIS A 102 0.70 -7.52 6.08
N ILE A 103 1.07 -8.79 6.14
CA ILE A 103 2.45 -9.26 5.97
C ILE A 103 2.63 -9.72 4.54
N LEU A 104 3.48 -9.01 3.81
CA LEU A 104 3.66 -9.17 2.38
C LEU A 104 5.04 -9.77 2.11
N GLY A 105 5.08 -10.88 1.38
CA GLY A 105 6.32 -11.58 1.03
C GLY A 105 7.13 -10.79 0.00
N THR A 106 8.39 -10.50 0.31
CA THR A 106 9.30 -9.79 -0.59
C THR A 106 9.42 -10.52 -1.95
N GLY A 107 9.38 -9.76 -3.04
CA GLY A 107 9.56 -10.28 -4.41
C GLY A 107 8.27 -10.73 -5.11
N PHE A 108 7.15 -10.92 -4.39
CA PHE A 108 5.87 -11.26 -5.00
C PHE A 108 4.98 -10.04 -5.23
N TRP A 109 5.09 -9.05 -4.34
CA TRP A 109 4.31 -7.83 -4.39
C TRP A 109 5.01 -6.76 -5.23
N PRO A 110 4.31 -6.13 -6.19
CA PRO A 110 4.84 -5.03 -6.98
C PRO A 110 4.78 -3.72 -6.19
N LEU A 111 5.32 -3.72 -4.98
CA LEU A 111 5.30 -2.61 -4.02
C LEU A 111 6.73 -2.32 -3.59
N ASN A 112 7.13 -1.06 -3.72
CA ASN A 112 8.46 -0.60 -3.32
C ASN A 112 8.41 0.01 -1.91
N PRO A 113 9.45 -0.19 -1.10
CA PRO A 113 9.61 0.55 0.16
C PRO A 113 9.58 2.06 -0.09
N PRO A 114 9.09 2.87 0.88
CA PRO A 114 9.14 4.32 0.75
C PRO A 114 10.58 4.80 0.71
N THR A 115 10.88 5.72 -0.20
CA THR A 115 12.20 6.35 -0.33
C THR A 115 12.33 7.62 0.50
N THR A 116 11.19 8.21 0.88
CA THR A 116 11.14 9.46 1.65
C THR A 116 11.20 9.18 3.16
N PRO A 117 11.97 9.98 3.93
CA PRO A 117 11.96 9.89 5.38
C PRO A 117 10.56 10.23 5.92
N PHE A 118 10.16 9.53 6.99
CA PHE A 118 8.90 9.78 7.69
C PHE A 118 9.10 9.51 9.18
N ALA A 119 8.63 10.44 10.01
CA ALA A 119 8.57 10.29 11.45
C ALA A 119 7.13 9.95 11.87
N PRO A 120 6.81 8.67 12.17
CA PRO A 120 5.47 8.31 12.62
C PRO A 120 5.20 8.85 14.02
N PRO A 121 3.95 9.25 14.33
CA PRO A 121 3.57 9.69 15.67
C PRO A 121 3.81 8.62 16.74
N GLN A 122 4.14 9.05 17.97
CA GLN A 122 4.49 8.13 19.07
C GLN A 122 3.41 7.06 19.36
N VAL A 123 2.14 7.42 19.19
CA VAL A 123 1.02 6.46 19.33
C VAL A 123 1.14 5.31 18.35
N ILE A 124 1.51 5.61 17.11
CA ILE A 124 1.71 4.60 16.06
C ILE A 124 3.01 3.83 16.32
N VAL A 125 4.09 4.50 16.75
CA VAL A 125 5.38 3.86 17.09
C VAL A 125 5.17 2.73 18.08
N LYS A 126 4.53 3.00 19.22
CA LYS A 126 4.23 1.98 20.23
C LYS A 126 3.44 0.79 19.67
N THR A 127 2.49 1.07 18.78
CA THR A 127 1.61 0.06 18.20
C THR A 127 2.38 -0.89 17.27
N TYR A 128 3.20 -0.35 16.38
CA TYR A 128 3.96 -1.20 15.45
C TYR A 128 5.15 -1.92 16.13
N GLU A 129 5.77 -1.31 17.14
CA GLU A 129 6.85 -1.94 17.90
C GLU A 129 6.35 -3.18 18.67
N ARG A 130 5.17 -3.10 19.27
CA ARG A 130 4.52 -4.27 19.91
C ARG A 130 4.28 -5.39 18.91
N PHE A 131 3.76 -5.05 17.75
CA PHE A 131 3.60 -6.06 16.68
C PHE A 131 4.94 -6.63 16.20
N ALA A 132 5.96 -5.79 16.05
CA ALA A 132 7.30 -6.24 15.65
C ALA A 132 7.91 -7.20 16.68
N MET A 133 7.74 -6.96 17.98
CA MET A 133 8.17 -7.88 19.05
C MET A 133 7.47 -9.24 18.93
N PHE A 134 6.14 -9.25 18.81
CA PHE A 134 5.37 -10.47 18.59
C PHE A 134 5.85 -11.22 17.34
N TYR A 135 6.00 -10.52 16.22
CA TYR A 135 6.41 -11.11 14.95
C TYR A 135 7.81 -11.72 15.01
N ASN A 136 8.78 -11.01 15.60
CA ASN A 136 10.16 -11.47 15.75
C ASN A 136 10.27 -12.68 16.69
N HIS A 137 9.42 -12.75 17.73
CA HIS A 137 9.34 -13.92 18.60
C HIS A 137 8.85 -15.16 17.85
N LYS A 138 7.82 -14.97 17.00
CA LYS A 138 7.21 -16.06 16.22
C LYS A 138 8.05 -16.47 15.00
N HIS A 139 8.80 -15.53 14.40
CA HIS A 139 9.53 -15.71 13.14
C HIS A 139 10.96 -15.18 13.26
N GLN A 140 11.86 -16.02 13.74
CA GLN A 140 13.28 -15.68 13.84
C GLN A 140 13.92 -15.52 12.43
N GLY A 141 14.82 -14.55 12.29
CA GLY A 141 15.58 -14.31 11.05
C GLY A 141 14.81 -13.55 9.95
N ARG A 142 13.59 -13.06 10.22
CA ARG A 142 12.84 -12.22 9.29
C ARG A 142 12.89 -10.76 9.71
N LYS A 143 13.01 -9.84 8.73
CA LYS A 143 13.00 -8.40 8.95
C LYS A 143 11.72 -7.79 8.39
N LEU A 144 11.03 -6.99 9.20
CA LEU A 144 9.88 -6.19 8.75
C LEU A 144 10.34 -4.85 8.18
N THR A 145 9.73 -4.44 7.08
CA THR A 145 9.85 -3.10 6.50
C THR A 145 8.46 -2.50 6.37
N TRP A 146 8.27 -1.31 6.91
CA TRP A 146 6.96 -0.66 6.95
C TRP A 146 6.68 0.12 5.67
N LEU A 147 5.53 -0.14 5.05
CA LEU A 147 5.06 0.55 3.84
C LEU A 147 4.06 1.66 4.23
N TRP A 148 4.57 2.72 4.85
CA TRP A 148 3.75 3.82 5.40
C TRP A 148 2.81 4.45 4.38
N GLN A 149 3.21 4.55 3.10
CA GLN A 149 2.44 5.10 2.01
C GLN A 149 1.15 4.32 1.72
N LEU A 150 1.08 3.05 2.11
CA LEU A 150 -0.09 2.19 1.93
C LEU A 150 -0.94 2.07 3.19
N CYS A 151 -0.45 2.54 4.32
CA CYS A 151 -1.15 2.47 5.59
C CYS A 151 -2.24 3.54 5.66
N LYS A 152 -3.35 3.18 6.29
CA LYS A 152 -4.51 4.06 6.53
C LYS A 152 -5.04 3.83 7.93
N GLY A 153 -5.73 4.81 8.47
CA GLY A 153 -6.37 4.69 9.76
C GLY A 153 -7.59 5.60 9.88
N GLU A 154 -8.23 5.52 11.03
CA GLU A 154 -9.40 6.31 11.38
C GLU A 154 -9.09 7.19 12.58
N ILE A 155 -9.33 8.49 12.45
CA ILE A 155 -9.20 9.46 13.53
C ILE A 155 -10.58 9.97 13.92
N LYS A 156 -10.93 9.86 15.18
CA LYS A 156 -12.14 10.43 15.74
C LYS A 156 -11.89 11.90 16.14
N ALA A 157 -12.63 12.82 15.53
CA ALA A 157 -12.50 14.26 15.83
C ALA A 157 -13.30 14.64 17.08
N ASN A 158 -12.72 14.46 18.26
CA ASN A 158 -13.40 14.66 19.54
C ASN A 158 -13.80 16.11 19.81
N TYR A 159 -13.16 17.08 19.15
CA TYR A 159 -13.48 18.51 19.24
C TYR A 159 -14.75 18.90 18.46
N LEU A 160 -15.27 18.03 17.61
CA LEU A 160 -16.48 18.25 16.81
C LEU A 160 -17.67 17.44 17.36
N ARG A 161 -18.87 18.02 17.19
CA ARG A 161 -20.13 17.33 17.48
C ARG A 161 -21.03 17.40 16.26
N MET A 162 -21.66 16.27 15.95
CA MET A 162 -22.66 16.24 14.88
C MET A 162 -23.95 16.94 15.34
N PRO A 163 -24.61 17.75 14.47
CA PRO A 163 -25.81 18.52 14.84
C PRO A 163 -26.94 17.66 15.41
N ASN A 164 -27.12 16.44 14.90
CA ASN A 164 -28.25 15.56 15.22
C ASN A 164 -27.88 14.38 16.14
N THR A 165 -26.60 14.23 16.48
CA THR A 165 -26.12 13.15 17.36
C THR A 165 -25.00 13.66 18.22
N LYS A 166 -24.90 13.17 19.47
CA LYS A 166 -23.79 13.50 20.37
C LYS A 166 -22.44 12.88 19.91
N SER A 167 -22.44 12.18 18.77
CA SER A 167 -21.29 11.47 18.25
C SER A 167 -20.31 12.42 17.56
N SER A 168 -19.02 12.16 17.68
CA SER A 168 -17.96 12.86 16.96
C SER A 168 -17.75 12.22 15.59
N PRO A 169 -17.50 13.02 14.53
CA PRO A 169 -17.21 12.47 13.21
C PRO A 169 -15.84 11.76 13.21
N THR A 170 -15.73 10.75 12.34
CA THR A 170 -14.52 9.96 12.12
C THR A 170 -13.96 10.25 10.74
N PHE A 171 -12.68 10.54 10.64
CA PHE A 171 -11.95 10.76 9.40
C PHE A 171 -11.12 9.54 9.04
N GLN A 172 -11.35 8.98 7.87
CA GLN A 172 -10.48 7.96 7.29
C GLN A 172 -9.35 8.68 6.53
N VAL A 173 -8.11 8.45 6.94
CA VAL A 173 -6.93 9.19 6.51
C VAL A 173 -5.77 8.24 6.19
N SER A 174 -4.81 8.69 5.37
CA SER A 174 -3.52 7.99 5.24
C SER A 174 -2.69 8.19 6.52
N THR A 175 -1.66 7.36 6.70
CA THR A 175 -0.75 7.51 7.85
C THR A 175 -0.03 8.87 7.85
N TYR A 176 0.31 9.40 6.68
CA TYR A 176 0.89 10.74 6.56
C TYR A 176 -0.09 11.84 7.01
N GLN A 177 -1.32 11.75 6.55
CA GLN A 177 -2.40 12.65 6.98
C GLN A 177 -2.69 12.52 8.47
N MET A 178 -2.63 11.30 9.02
CA MET A 178 -2.80 11.04 10.45
C MET A 178 -1.70 11.76 11.26
N ALA A 179 -0.45 11.65 10.83
CA ALA A 179 0.67 12.31 11.50
C ALA A 179 0.48 13.83 11.56
N ILE A 180 0.02 14.44 10.47
CA ILE A 180 -0.27 15.89 10.43
C ILE A 180 -1.40 16.26 11.41
N LEU A 181 -2.51 15.51 11.40
CA LEU A 181 -3.65 15.83 12.28
C LEU A 181 -3.35 15.63 13.76
N LEU A 182 -2.49 14.68 14.11
CA LEU A 182 -2.13 14.43 15.52
C LEU A 182 -1.29 15.55 16.13
N LEU A 183 -0.60 16.37 15.32
CA LEU A 183 0.11 17.57 15.83
C LEU A 183 -0.86 18.61 16.42
N PHE A 184 -2.11 18.63 15.94
CA PHE A 184 -3.14 19.50 16.48
C PHE A 184 -3.69 19.06 17.85
N ASN A 185 -3.22 17.94 18.42
CA ASN A 185 -3.53 17.59 19.80
C ASN A 185 -2.80 18.47 20.82
N ASP A 186 -1.62 18.97 20.46
CA ASP A 186 -0.76 19.76 21.32
C ASP A 186 -1.02 21.28 21.17
N SER A 187 -1.48 21.71 19.98
CA SER A 187 -1.78 23.11 19.68
C SER A 187 -2.87 23.24 18.61
N ASP A 188 -3.83 24.15 18.82
CA ASP A 188 -4.86 24.47 17.81
C ASP A 188 -4.30 25.15 16.55
N THR A 189 -3.06 25.63 16.61
CA THR A 189 -2.40 26.35 15.52
C THR A 189 -1.00 25.80 15.32
N VAL A 190 -0.68 25.40 14.09
CA VAL A 190 0.61 24.80 13.72
C VAL A 190 1.12 25.44 12.44
N THR A 191 2.40 25.76 12.37
CA THR A 191 3.05 26.33 11.18
C THR A 191 3.43 25.24 10.18
N TYR A 192 3.68 25.63 8.94
CA TYR A 192 4.17 24.70 7.89
C TYR A 192 5.47 24.03 8.32
N GLU A 193 6.39 24.81 8.92
CA GLU A 193 7.69 24.36 9.38
C GLU A 193 7.57 23.30 10.49
N GLU A 194 6.70 23.55 11.48
CA GLU A 194 6.43 22.60 12.56
C GLU A 194 5.85 21.29 12.03
N ILE A 195 4.96 21.36 11.03
CA ILE A 195 4.42 20.15 10.39
C ILE A 195 5.54 19.41 9.65
N ALA A 196 6.37 20.10 8.88
CA ALA A 196 7.46 19.51 8.13
C ALA A 196 8.51 18.87 9.06
N GLU A 197 8.87 19.55 10.16
CA GLU A 197 9.81 19.04 11.15
C GLU A 197 9.25 17.85 11.94
N GLY A 198 8.01 17.95 12.38
CA GLY A 198 7.35 16.91 13.18
C GLY A 198 7.08 15.63 12.40
N THR A 199 6.79 15.74 11.10
CA THR A 199 6.50 14.57 10.23
C THR A 199 7.69 14.09 9.41
N LYS A 200 8.70 14.95 9.18
CA LYS A 200 9.83 14.73 8.26
C LYS A 200 9.42 14.35 6.83
N LEU A 201 8.22 14.71 6.43
CA LEU A 201 7.72 14.44 5.09
C LEU A 201 8.37 15.39 4.06
N ALA A 202 8.71 14.82 2.89
CA ALA A 202 9.15 15.63 1.76
C ALA A 202 7.98 16.49 1.24
N LYS A 203 8.31 17.65 0.66
CA LYS A 203 7.35 18.65 0.16
C LYS A 203 6.32 18.04 -0.80
N GLU A 204 6.75 17.14 -1.68
CA GLU A 204 5.92 16.45 -2.67
C GLU A 204 4.78 15.62 -2.05
N THR A 205 4.97 15.15 -0.82
CA THR A 205 3.98 14.36 -0.07
C THR A 205 3.23 15.24 0.94
N LEU A 206 3.91 16.22 1.53
CA LEU A 206 3.36 17.11 2.55
C LEU A 206 2.29 18.04 1.98
N ASP A 207 2.61 18.77 0.90
CA ASP A 207 1.73 19.78 0.31
C ASP A 207 0.37 19.21 -0.14
N PRO A 208 0.32 18.07 -0.88
CA PRO A 208 -0.95 17.44 -1.20
C PRO A 208 -1.74 16.98 0.03
N SER A 209 -1.04 16.46 1.05
CA SER A 209 -1.68 15.98 2.28
C SER A 209 -2.36 17.09 3.06
N ILE A 210 -1.69 18.24 3.22
CA ILE A 210 -2.27 19.45 3.87
C ILE A 210 -3.42 20.02 3.02
N SER A 211 -3.24 20.09 1.69
CA SER A 211 -4.25 20.63 0.78
C SER A 211 -5.60 19.92 0.88
N VAL A 212 -5.62 18.64 1.21
CA VAL A 212 -6.88 17.89 1.43
C VAL A 212 -7.64 18.46 2.63
N PHE A 213 -6.97 18.76 3.72
CA PHE A 213 -7.60 19.30 4.94
C PHE A 213 -8.12 20.71 4.75
N VAL A 214 -7.37 21.56 4.05
CA VAL A 214 -7.79 22.94 3.71
C VAL A 214 -9.01 22.90 2.78
N LYS A 215 -8.99 22.07 1.72
CA LYS A 215 -10.14 21.88 0.81
C LYS A 215 -11.37 21.31 1.51
N ALA A 216 -11.18 20.39 2.44
CA ALA A 216 -12.25 19.85 3.27
C ALA A 216 -12.74 20.83 4.35
N LYS A 217 -12.06 21.97 4.54
CA LYS A 217 -12.33 22.98 5.59
C LYS A 217 -12.22 22.45 7.02
N ILE A 218 -11.45 21.37 7.21
CA ILE A 218 -11.13 20.83 8.54
C ILE A 218 -10.09 21.71 9.22
N VAL A 219 -9.18 22.23 8.42
CA VAL A 219 -8.14 23.18 8.82
C VAL A 219 -8.29 24.43 7.97
N THR A 220 -8.11 25.60 8.57
CA THR A 220 -8.02 26.89 7.89
C THR A 220 -6.55 27.28 7.75
N VAL A 221 -6.22 28.05 6.72
CA VAL A 221 -4.85 28.55 6.47
C VAL A 221 -4.83 30.07 6.55
N SER A 222 -3.78 30.64 7.10
CA SER A 222 -3.50 32.06 7.11
C SER A 222 -2.12 32.34 6.48
N PRO A 223 -2.02 33.30 5.52
CA PRO A 223 -3.11 34.11 4.95
C PRO A 223 -4.12 33.27 4.14
N ASP A 224 -5.33 33.79 3.96
CA ASP A 224 -6.41 33.08 3.27
C ASP A 224 -5.99 32.65 1.86
N ASN A 225 -6.33 31.37 1.52
CA ASN A 225 -5.96 30.74 0.26
C ASN A 225 -4.46 30.61 -0.02
N ALA A 226 -3.61 30.73 1.00
CA ALA A 226 -2.19 30.45 0.83
C ALA A 226 -1.96 29.03 0.35
N LYS A 227 -1.01 28.87 -0.56
CA LYS A 227 -0.50 27.56 -0.92
C LYS A 227 0.27 26.98 0.26
N PRO A 228 0.44 25.65 0.34
CA PRO A 228 1.33 25.04 1.32
C PRO A 228 2.78 25.48 1.05
N GLU A 229 3.22 26.49 1.78
CA GLU A 229 4.55 27.12 1.64
C GLU A 229 5.06 27.51 3.03
N PRO A 230 6.38 27.65 3.21
CA PRO A 230 6.96 28.19 4.44
C PRO A 230 6.32 29.51 4.83
N GLY A 231 6.03 29.70 6.13
CA GLY A 231 5.33 30.86 6.66
C GLY A 231 3.80 30.73 6.69
N ALA A 232 3.22 29.71 6.10
CA ALA A 232 1.78 29.44 6.21
C ALA A 232 1.44 28.89 7.62
N VAL A 233 0.38 29.42 8.21
CA VAL A 233 -0.11 29.02 9.54
C VAL A 233 -1.45 28.30 9.38
N TYR A 234 -1.55 27.11 9.95
CA TYR A 234 -2.74 26.26 9.90
C TYR A 234 -3.43 26.26 11.27
N LYS A 235 -4.75 26.43 11.25
CA LYS A 235 -5.57 26.42 12.46
C LYS A 235 -6.70 25.44 12.34
N LEU A 236 -6.96 24.68 13.41
CA LEU A 236 -8.07 23.75 13.49
C LEU A 236 -9.42 24.49 13.42
N ASN A 237 -10.31 24.02 12.55
CA ASN A 237 -11.62 24.64 12.38
C ASN A 237 -12.65 24.04 13.34
N HIS A 238 -12.83 24.63 14.50
CA HIS A 238 -13.84 24.21 15.49
C HIS A 238 -15.29 24.41 15.00
N GLY A 239 -15.50 25.28 14.01
CA GLY A 239 -16.81 25.52 13.40
C GLY A 239 -17.16 24.55 12.26
N PHE A 240 -16.31 23.57 11.98
CA PHE A 240 -16.55 22.59 10.91
C PHE A 240 -17.83 21.76 11.18
N LYS A 241 -18.73 21.74 10.20
CA LYS A 241 -19.95 20.93 10.23
C LYS A 241 -19.79 19.71 9.33
N ALA A 242 -19.55 18.57 9.94
CA ALA A 242 -19.46 17.30 9.19
C ALA A 242 -20.83 16.91 8.60
N LYS A 243 -20.85 16.59 7.31
CA LYS A 243 -22.07 16.15 6.62
C LYS A 243 -22.40 14.67 6.88
N LYS A 244 -21.38 13.86 7.21
CA LYS A 244 -21.47 12.41 7.47
C LYS A 244 -20.66 12.07 8.71
N LEU A 245 -21.11 11.04 9.43
CA LEU A 245 -20.38 10.53 10.60
C LEU A 245 -19.00 9.99 10.23
N LYS A 246 -18.85 9.39 9.03
CA LYS A 246 -17.59 8.86 8.51
C LYS A 246 -17.24 9.57 7.20
N MET A 247 -16.08 10.21 7.16
CA MET A 247 -15.59 10.96 6.00
C MET A 247 -14.27 10.37 5.53
N ASN A 248 -14.18 10.03 4.24
CA ASN A 248 -12.94 9.56 3.63
C ASN A 248 -12.15 10.74 3.08
N LEU A 249 -10.99 11.01 3.67
CA LEU A 249 -10.03 12.05 3.26
C LEU A 249 -8.80 11.43 2.57
N ASN A 250 -8.67 10.10 2.60
CA ASN A 250 -7.61 9.38 1.92
C ASN A 250 -7.93 9.27 0.42
N ILE A 251 -7.81 10.40 -0.27
CA ILE A 251 -8.01 10.48 -1.72
C ILE A 251 -6.64 10.33 -2.38
N GLY A 252 -6.48 9.32 -3.22
CA GLY A 252 -5.24 9.09 -3.97
C GLY A 252 -4.85 10.31 -4.80
N ILE A 253 -3.59 10.68 -4.75
CA ILE A 253 -3.04 11.82 -5.46
C ILE A 253 -2.89 11.45 -6.94
N LYS A 254 -3.48 12.25 -7.85
CA LYS A 254 -3.45 11.97 -9.30
C LYS A 254 -2.04 11.90 -9.90
N SER A 255 -1.07 12.64 -9.33
CA SER A 255 0.34 12.59 -9.73
C SER A 255 0.97 11.24 -9.41
N GLU A 256 0.70 10.66 -8.24
CA GLU A 256 1.20 9.34 -7.86
C GLU A 256 0.68 8.25 -8.81
N ALA A 257 -0.61 8.33 -9.20
CA ALA A 257 -1.19 7.36 -10.13
C ALA A 257 -0.54 7.42 -11.52
N LYS A 258 -0.16 8.62 -12.01
CA LYS A 258 0.56 8.76 -13.28
C LYS A 258 1.97 8.21 -13.20
N GLN A 259 2.71 8.56 -12.14
CA GLN A 259 4.07 8.09 -11.93
C GLN A 259 4.13 6.56 -11.80
N GLU A 260 3.16 5.94 -11.12
CA GLU A 260 3.07 4.48 -11.04
C GLU A 260 2.85 3.80 -12.40
N VAL A 261 2.10 4.41 -13.31
CA VAL A 261 1.92 3.90 -14.67
C VAL A 261 3.24 3.99 -15.44
N GLU A 262 3.93 5.12 -15.38
CA GLU A 262 5.24 5.33 -16.02
C GLU A 262 6.29 4.35 -15.49
N ASP A 263 6.36 4.18 -14.17
CA ASP A 263 7.27 3.21 -13.53
C ASP A 263 6.95 1.77 -13.96
N THR A 264 5.66 1.44 -14.15
CA THR A 264 5.27 0.12 -14.63
C THR A 264 5.76 -0.12 -16.06
N HIS A 265 5.57 0.85 -16.95
CA HIS A 265 6.09 0.76 -18.33
C HIS A 265 7.61 0.63 -18.36
N LYS A 266 8.31 1.42 -17.56
CA LYS A 266 9.78 1.34 -17.46
C LYS A 266 10.25 -0.05 -17.02
N THR A 267 9.61 -0.63 -15.99
CA THR A 267 9.92 -1.99 -15.53
C THR A 267 9.66 -3.03 -16.62
N ILE A 268 8.59 -2.90 -17.41
CA ILE A 268 8.31 -3.80 -18.54
C ILE A 268 9.41 -3.72 -19.59
N GLU A 269 9.85 -2.51 -19.95
CA GLU A 269 10.93 -2.33 -20.93
C GLU A 269 12.25 -2.90 -20.43
N GLU A 270 12.58 -2.73 -19.16
CA GLU A 270 13.78 -3.30 -18.53
C GLU A 270 13.75 -4.83 -18.56
N ASP A 271 12.62 -5.46 -18.20
CA ASP A 271 12.44 -6.91 -18.26
C ASP A 271 12.57 -7.44 -19.71
N ARG A 272 11.98 -6.76 -20.69
CA ARG A 272 12.06 -7.11 -22.10
C ARG A 272 13.49 -7.01 -22.62
N LYS A 273 14.24 -5.98 -22.24
CA LYS A 273 15.66 -5.84 -22.58
C LYS A 273 16.50 -6.99 -22.01
N LEU A 274 16.24 -7.37 -20.75
CA LEU A 274 16.92 -8.48 -20.10
C LEU A 274 16.64 -9.80 -20.83
N LEU A 275 15.37 -10.07 -21.15
CA LEU A 275 14.96 -11.28 -21.90
C LEU A 275 15.63 -11.35 -23.28
N MET A 276 15.71 -10.24 -24.01
CA MET A 276 16.43 -10.18 -25.28
C MET A 276 17.93 -10.47 -25.14
N GLN A 277 18.57 -9.92 -24.10
CA GLN A 277 19.99 -10.20 -23.83
C GLN A 277 20.23 -11.66 -23.50
N VAL A 278 19.36 -12.29 -22.68
CA VAL A 278 19.45 -13.71 -22.35
C VAL A 278 19.24 -14.57 -23.61
N SER A 279 18.20 -14.28 -24.41
CA SER A 279 17.93 -14.97 -25.66
C SER A 279 19.09 -14.89 -26.64
N HIS A 280 19.68 -13.70 -26.80
CA HIS A 280 20.85 -13.50 -27.65
C HIS A 280 22.06 -14.32 -27.16
N ARG A 281 22.34 -14.35 -25.84
CA ARG A 281 23.42 -15.17 -25.27
C ARG A 281 23.18 -16.66 -25.49
N ILE A 282 21.96 -17.13 -25.30
CA ILE A 282 21.60 -18.54 -25.57
C ILE A 282 21.79 -18.87 -27.05
N SER A 283 21.39 -18.00 -27.98
CA SER A 283 21.57 -18.17 -29.40
C SER A 283 23.04 -18.27 -29.80
N LEU A 284 23.93 -17.55 -29.14
CA LEU A 284 25.39 -17.61 -29.36
C LEU A 284 26.00 -18.90 -28.79
N LEU A 285 25.45 -19.47 -27.71
CA LEU A 285 25.96 -20.68 -27.08
C LEU A 285 25.48 -21.97 -27.77
N LEU A 286 24.29 -21.97 -28.38
CA LEU A 286 23.72 -23.14 -29.07
C LEU A 286 24.61 -23.74 -30.17
N PRO A 287 25.29 -22.98 -31.05
CA PRO A 287 26.24 -23.53 -32.02
C PRO A 287 27.46 -24.18 -31.36
N LEU A 288 27.97 -23.60 -30.24
CA LEU A 288 29.10 -24.15 -29.50
C LEU A 288 28.77 -25.45 -28.78
N MET A 289 27.55 -25.58 -28.28
CA MET A 289 27.06 -26.86 -27.68
C MET A 289 26.88 -27.97 -28.74
N ARG A 290 26.46 -27.63 -29.97
CA ARG A 290 26.36 -28.62 -31.06
C ARG A 290 27.71 -29.13 -31.53
N LEU A 291 28.77 -28.32 -31.45
CA LEU A 291 30.13 -28.73 -31.79
C LEU A 291 30.73 -29.70 -30.77
N ASN A 292 30.31 -29.67 -29.51
CA ASN A 292 30.78 -30.59 -28.46
C ASN A 292 29.98 -31.91 -28.40
N CYS A 293 28.95 -32.09 -29.21
CA CYS A 293 28.14 -33.33 -29.31
C CYS A 293 28.49 -34.18 -30.55
N ILE A 294 29.66 -33.98 -31.16
CA ILE A 294 30.14 -34.95 -32.20
C ILE A 294 30.72 -36.16 -31.45
N PRO A 295 30.13 -37.34 -31.55
CA PRO A 295 30.69 -38.51 -30.90
C PRO A 295 32.07 -38.85 -31.50
N PRO A 296 33.03 -39.33 -30.69
CA PRO A 296 34.39 -39.62 -31.13
C PRO A 296 34.53 -40.90 -31.95
N THR A 297 33.54 -41.21 -32.80
CA THR A 297 33.52 -42.42 -33.62
C THR A 297 33.46 -42.09 -35.11
N LEU A 298 34.39 -41.26 -35.57
CA LEU A 298 34.74 -41.18 -37.02
C LEU A 298 36.20 -40.73 -37.18
N LEU A 299 37.11 -41.57 -36.67
CA LEU A 299 38.49 -41.61 -37.08
C LEU A 299 38.81 -43.10 -37.42
N LEU A 300 38.55 -43.47 -38.64
CA LEU A 300 39.20 -44.55 -39.37
C LEU A 300 39.52 -44.06 -40.75
#